data_9df0e3897fc5fa43ac65731b15b6c267
#
_entry.id   9df0e3897fc5fa43ac65731b15b6c267
#
_cell.length_a   1.000
_cell.length_b   1.000
_cell.length_c   1.000
_cell.angle_alpha   90.00
_cell.angle_beta   90.00
_cell.angle_gamma   90.00
#
_symmetry.space_group_name_H-M   'P 1'
#
loop_
_entity.id
_entity.type
_entity.pdbx_description
1 polymer ?
#
loop_
_entity_poly.entity_id
_entity_poly.type
_entity_poly.pdbx_seq_one_letter_code
_entity_poly.pdbx_strand_id
1 'polypeptide(L)'
;MFNSNCRNKIFCILIFFSLAFFTENAVCEQPKKRDYWPTGDWKASAPEQQGMDSAKLLIADEFIQNRLPDAFSLLVVRNGYLVFEKYYSWGSPEKIAVVHSVTKSVTSALIGIALDKGYLDSVDQKLIDFFPEYASGDLDPRIKEINLKHILTMSAGFRWNDRGPVMRDWYTSEDWAKFTIQLPLVTMPGDKFNYNSSISHLLSIILAKSTKTSTLDFAKQNLFEPLGIQSGFWRQDPQGYQIGGFGLGFSARDLAKFGFLYLNNGYWNGQSIVPEQWVKQSTEQQIQAVRHPFYGTFGYGYQWWVKQVDGCSSFRAWGRRGQYIVVVPELDLVIAVTSNPGLPHPPTSIHYSPLFDLVAASVKRKRPPKSPLTAVELPADVKAFILDYDQARFNKDVVKMAELISDQFIYNGVTKQMAVEFLSRNLPYMSEAKIIITKYEQEGNEVKIDVWLKDKYFEAPFMTGSKLIKENDHWKWFGNQVPNSP
;
A
#
# COMPACT_ATOMS: atom_id res chain seq x y z
N MET A 1 61.25 -56.35 -46.08
CA MET A 1 60.16 -56.81 -46.95
C MET A 1 58.90 -56.84 -46.06
N PHE A 2 57.90 -56.19 -46.51
CA PHE A 2 56.52 -56.21 -46.08
C PHE A 2 56.10 -55.49 -44.79
N ASN A 3 55.48 -54.55 -45.08
CA ASN A 3 54.66 -53.51 -44.55
C ASN A 3 53.19 -53.91 -44.35
N SER A 4 52.54 -53.51 -43.31
CA SER A 4 51.09 -53.21 -43.39
C SER A 4 50.66 -52.36 -42.19
N ASN A 5 50.38 -51.11 -42.49
CA ASN A 5 49.74 -50.16 -41.59
C ASN A 5 48.23 -50.32 -41.58
N CYS A 6 47.68 -50.41 -40.40
CA CYS A 6 46.22 -50.28 -40.17
C CYS A 6 45.97 -48.91 -39.51
N ARG A 7 45.36 -47.97 -40.24
CA ARG A 7 44.94 -46.67 -39.74
C ARG A 7 43.51 -46.71 -39.24
N ASN A 8 43.34 -46.58 -37.95
CA ASN A 8 42.05 -46.30 -37.31
C ASN A 8 41.63 -44.87 -37.61
N LYS A 9 40.47 -44.69 -38.26
CA LYS A 9 39.78 -43.41 -38.40
C LYS A 9 38.86 -43.21 -37.19
N ILE A 10 39.20 -42.31 -36.34
CA ILE A 10 38.32 -41.80 -35.27
C ILE A 10 37.42 -40.74 -35.91
N PHE A 11 36.13 -41.03 -35.92
CA PHE A 11 35.06 -40.10 -36.32
C PHE A 11 34.76 -39.18 -35.11
N CYS A 12 35.21 -37.93 -35.12
CA CYS A 12 34.74 -36.92 -34.19
C CYS A 12 33.36 -36.41 -34.64
N ILE A 13 32.30 -36.77 -33.92
CA ILE A 13 30.97 -36.18 -34.06
C ILE A 13 31.01 -34.88 -33.25
N LEU A 14 31.06 -33.74 -33.92
CA LEU A 14 30.84 -32.43 -33.34
C LEU A 14 29.31 -32.23 -33.22
N ILE A 15 28.79 -32.37 -31.98
CA ILE A 15 27.42 -31.98 -31.65
C ILE A 15 27.42 -30.49 -31.46
N PHE A 16 26.90 -29.75 -32.43
CA PHE A 16 26.53 -28.34 -32.28
C PHE A 16 25.28 -28.24 -31.39
N PHE A 17 25.48 -27.89 -30.12
CA PHE A 17 24.41 -27.40 -29.30
C PHE A 17 24.14 -25.96 -29.74
N SER A 18 23.13 -25.73 -30.57
CA SER A 18 22.54 -24.41 -30.79
C SER A 18 21.78 -24.01 -29.53
N LEU A 19 22.40 -23.19 -28.69
CA LEU A 19 21.68 -22.41 -27.67
C LEU A 19 20.77 -21.43 -28.42
N ALA A 20 19.50 -21.81 -28.57
CA ALA A 20 18.46 -20.87 -28.90
C ALA A 20 18.27 -19.97 -27.67
N PHE A 21 18.86 -18.79 -27.70
CA PHE A 21 18.45 -17.72 -26.82
C PHE A 21 17.00 -17.37 -27.16
N PHE A 22 16.07 -17.89 -26.39
CA PHE A 22 14.72 -17.30 -26.31
C PHE A 22 14.89 -15.91 -25.69
N THR A 23 15.06 -14.91 -26.54
CA THR A 23 14.73 -13.55 -26.14
C THR A 23 13.21 -13.57 -25.97
N GLU A 24 12.76 -13.63 -24.72
CA GLU A 24 11.40 -13.19 -24.39
C GLU A 24 11.32 -11.72 -24.86
N ASN A 25 10.79 -11.55 -26.05
CA ASN A 25 10.32 -10.27 -26.48
C ASN A 25 9.23 -9.90 -25.47
N ALA A 26 9.56 -9.03 -24.52
CA ALA A 26 8.57 -8.33 -23.73
C ALA A 26 7.62 -7.67 -24.75
N VAL A 27 6.47 -8.29 -24.96
CA VAL A 27 5.41 -7.68 -25.76
C VAL A 27 5.04 -6.42 -24.99
N CYS A 28 5.52 -5.29 -25.45
CA CYS A 28 5.07 -3.99 -24.98
C CYS A 28 3.54 -3.97 -25.23
N GLU A 29 2.77 -4.16 -24.17
CA GLU A 29 1.33 -4.18 -24.27
C GLU A 29 0.90 -2.81 -24.72
N GLN A 30 0.36 -2.70 -25.93
CA GLN A 30 -0.02 -1.41 -26.51
C GLN A 30 -0.97 -0.69 -25.55
N PRO A 31 -0.76 0.63 -25.31
CA PRO A 31 -1.61 1.39 -24.42
C PRO A 31 -3.07 1.18 -24.80
N LYS A 32 -3.92 0.87 -23.83
CA LYS A 32 -5.34 0.62 -24.07
C LYS A 32 -5.96 1.81 -24.75
N LYS A 33 -6.53 1.61 -25.93
CA LYS A 33 -7.18 2.69 -26.67
C LYS A 33 -8.32 3.27 -25.84
N ARG A 34 -8.27 4.58 -25.60
CA ARG A 34 -9.30 5.33 -24.87
C ARG A 34 -10.11 6.17 -25.83
N ASP A 35 -11.42 6.26 -25.62
CA ASP A 35 -12.32 7.07 -26.45
C ASP A 35 -12.13 8.56 -26.17
N TYR A 36 -11.63 8.91 -24.99
CA TYR A 36 -11.29 10.27 -24.57
C TYR A 36 -10.33 10.26 -23.38
N TRP A 37 -9.80 11.44 -23.07
CA TRP A 37 -8.95 11.67 -21.89
C TRP A 37 -9.55 12.79 -21.04
N PRO A 38 -9.68 12.62 -19.72
CA PRO A 38 -10.33 13.60 -18.84
C PRO A 38 -9.42 14.77 -18.46
N THR A 39 -8.68 15.34 -19.44
CA THR A 39 -7.79 16.48 -19.22
C THR A 39 -8.57 17.71 -18.76
N GLY A 40 -9.70 18.02 -19.40
CA GLY A 40 -10.64 19.05 -18.95
C GLY A 40 -11.47 18.56 -17.78
N ASP A 41 -12.38 17.64 -18.04
CA ASP A 41 -13.28 17.08 -17.03
C ASP A 41 -13.61 15.60 -17.33
N TRP A 42 -14.13 14.91 -16.33
CA TRP A 42 -14.58 13.54 -16.45
C TRP A 42 -15.91 13.42 -17.21
N LYS A 43 -15.98 12.46 -18.13
CA LYS A 43 -17.27 12.02 -18.66
C LYS A 43 -17.88 11.00 -17.71
N ALA A 44 -19.13 11.24 -17.32
CA ALA A 44 -19.90 10.28 -16.54
C ALA A 44 -20.51 9.21 -17.44
N SER A 45 -20.71 8.01 -16.89
CA SER A 45 -21.43 6.91 -17.52
C SER A 45 -22.22 6.13 -16.47
N ALA A 46 -23.36 5.56 -16.86
CA ALA A 46 -24.05 4.63 -15.98
C ALA A 46 -23.17 3.41 -15.70
N PRO A 47 -23.14 2.89 -14.46
CA PRO A 47 -22.33 1.71 -14.09
C PRO A 47 -22.57 0.51 -15.01
N GLU A 48 -23.82 0.26 -15.39
CA GLU A 48 -24.22 -0.85 -16.26
C GLU A 48 -23.60 -0.78 -17.64
N GLN A 49 -23.46 0.42 -18.21
CA GLN A 49 -22.81 0.64 -19.50
C GLN A 49 -21.32 0.33 -19.47
N GLN A 50 -20.71 0.40 -18.28
CA GLN A 50 -19.31 0.07 -18.05
C GLN A 50 -19.11 -1.31 -17.41
N GLY A 51 -20.13 -2.18 -17.47
CA GLY A 51 -20.08 -3.55 -16.98
C GLY A 51 -20.01 -3.66 -15.46
N MET A 52 -20.58 -2.71 -14.75
CA MET A 52 -20.72 -2.74 -13.30
C MET A 52 -22.19 -2.94 -12.87
N ASP A 53 -22.39 -3.24 -11.62
CA ASP A 53 -23.67 -3.46 -10.97
C ASP A 53 -23.91 -2.30 -9.98
N SER A 54 -24.84 -1.40 -10.32
CA SER A 54 -25.13 -0.23 -9.50
C SER A 54 -25.66 -0.60 -8.11
N ALA A 55 -26.44 -1.70 -7.96
CA ALA A 55 -26.92 -2.14 -6.67
C ALA A 55 -25.76 -2.51 -5.72
N LYS A 56 -24.69 -3.11 -6.25
CA LYS A 56 -23.48 -3.39 -5.46
C LYS A 56 -22.68 -2.12 -5.13
N LEU A 57 -22.64 -1.14 -6.03
CA LEU A 57 -22.04 0.17 -5.73
C LEU A 57 -22.79 0.90 -4.61
N LEU A 58 -24.13 0.75 -4.54
CA LEU A 58 -24.92 1.29 -3.43
C LEU A 58 -24.58 0.63 -2.08
N ILE A 59 -24.16 -0.66 -2.07
CA ILE A 59 -23.65 -1.30 -0.85
C ILE A 59 -22.32 -0.65 -0.41
N ALA A 60 -21.45 -0.31 -1.36
CA ALA A 60 -20.20 0.43 -1.05
C ALA A 60 -20.51 1.85 -0.51
N ASP A 61 -21.51 2.52 -1.06
CA ASP A 61 -22.01 3.80 -0.56
C ASP A 61 -22.57 3.69 0.87
N GLU A 62 -23.40 2.70 1.11
CA GLU A 62 -23.96 2.40 2.45
C GLU A 62 -22.84 2.08 3.46
N PHE A 63 -21.80 1.35 3.02
CA PHE A 63 -20.63 1.09 3.85
C PHE A 63 -19.94 2.39 4.29
N ILE A 64 -19.74 3.35 3.39
CA ILE A 64 -19.16 4.65 3.75
C ILE A 64 -20.04 5.35 4.79
N GLN A 65 -21.33 5.47 4.55
CA GLN A 65 -22.23 6.19 5.44
C GLN A 65 -22.26 5.58 6.85
N ASN A 66 -22.19 4.26 6.96
CA ASN A 66 -22.29 3.55 8.24
C ASN A 66 -20.94 3.34 8.94
N ARG A 67 -19.83 3.26 8.21
CA ARG A 67 -18.54 2.84 8.75
C ARG A 67 -17.40 3.86 8.60
N LEU A 68 -17.56 4.84 7.71
CA LEU A 68 -16.53 5.82 7.38
C LEU A 68 -17.07 7.25 7.45
N PRO A 69 -17.54 7.70 8.62
CA PRO A 69 -18.22 9.00 8.77
C PRO A 69 -17.33 10.20 8.39
N ASP A 70 -16.02 10.00 8.37
CA ASP A 70 -15.05 11.04 8.01
C ASP A 70 -14.79 11.14 6.51
N ALA A 71 -15.36 10.26 5.70
CA ALA A 71 -15.20 10.31 4.25
C ALA A 71 -15.81 11.60 3.67
N PHE A 72 -15.08 12.23 2.76
CA PHE A 72 -15.56 13.39 1.99
C PHE A 72 -16.04 13.00 0.60
N SER A 73 -15.44 11.97 0.00
CA SER A 73 -15.80 11.56 -1.35
C SER A 73 -15.47 10.09 -1.62
N LEU A 74 -16.24 9.50 -2.53
CA LEU A 74 -15.93 8.27 -3.25
C LEU A 74 -16.13 8.53 -4.74
N LEU A 75 -15.07 8.37 -5.52
CA LEU A 75 -15.08 8.38 -6.97
C LEU A 75 -14.65 7.01 -7.49
N VAL A 76 -15.40 6.49 -8.45
CA VAL A 76 -15.08 5.22 -9.13
C VAL A 76 -15.00 5.47 -10.63
N VAL A 77 -13.83 5.18 -11.20
CA VAL A 77 -13.56 5.28 -12.63
C VAL A 77 -13.45 3.87 -13.20
N ARG A 78 -14.21 3.58 -14.25
CA ARG A 78 -14.23 2.28 -14.93
C ARG A 78 -14.15 2.49 -16.44
N ASN A 79 -13.23 1.79 -17.12
CA ASN A 79 -12.99 1.94 -18.55
C ASN A 79 -12.71 3.39 -19.01
N GLY A 80 -12.25 4.25 -18.10
CA GLY A 80 -12.00 5.67 -18.35
C GLY A 80 -13.20 6.59 -18.06
N TYR A 81 -14.35 6.06 -17.68
CA TYR A 81 -15.54 6.85 -17.34
C TYR A 81 -15.75 6.93 -15.83
N LEU A 82 -16.20 8.07 -15.35
CA LEU A 82 -16.64 8.25 -13.98
C LEU A 82 -18.03 7.61 -13.81
N VAL A 83 -18.08 6.43 -13.18
CA VAL A 83 -19.30 5.62 -13.03
C VAL A 83 -19.99 5.81 -11.69
N PHE A 84 -19.27 6.34 -10.72
CA PHE A 84 -19.80 6.70 -9.41
C PHE A 84 -19.03 7.90 -8.87
N GLU A 85 -19.75 8.92 -8.45
CA GLU A 85 -19.20 10.11 -7.82
C GLU A 85 -20.16 10.56 -6.72
N LYS A 86 -19.70 10.50 -5.48
CA LYS A 86 -20.49 10.92 -4.35
C LYS A 86 -19.64 11.64 -3.31
N TYR A 87 -20.25 12.65 -2.74
CA TYR A 87 -19.65 13.49 -1.71
C TYR A 87 -20.44 13.36 -0.42
N TYR A 88 -19.73 13.32 0.70
CA TYR A 88 -20.27 13.09 2.02
C TYR A 88 -19.84 14.21 2.96
N SER A 89 -20.60 14.43 4.04
CA SER A 89 -20.28 15.42 5.04
C SER A 89 -19.97 16.79 4.41
N TRP A 90 -18.74 17.25 4.49
CA TRP A 90 -18.26 18.54 4.00
C TRP A 90 -17.50 18.43 2.67
N GLY A 91 -17.67 17.32 1.97
CA GLY A 91 -17.06 17.07 0.66
C GLY A 91 -17.79 17.81 -0.46
N SER A 92 -17.06 18.23 -1.48
CA SER A 92 -17.59 18.73 -2.75
C SER A 92 -16.59 18.45 -3.90
N PRO A 93 -17.01 18.59 -5.16
CA PRO A 93 -16.10 18.44 -6.30
C PRO A 93 -14.88 19.35 -6.24
N GLU A 94 -15.05 20.58 -5.73
CA GLU A 94 -14.02 21.62 -5.66
C GLU A 94 -13.18 21.53 -4.37
N LYS A 95 -13.55 20.64 -3.45
CA LYS A 95 -12.86 20.49 -2.18
C LYS A 95 -11.43 20.02 -2.38
N ILE A 96 -10.47 20.90 -2.10
CA ILE A 96 -9.07 20.52 -2.02
C ILE A 96 -8.79 19.95 -0.63
N ALA A 97 -8.39 18.69 -0.58
CA ALA A 97 -7.98 18.03 0.66
C ALA A 97 -6.47 17.87 0.72
N VAL A 98 -5.89 17.98 1.93
CA VAL A 98 -4.50 17.55 2.16
C VAL A 98 -4.45 16.04 2.00
N VAL A 99 -3.77 15.55 0.97
CA VAL A 99 -3.74 14.13 0.64
C VAL A 99 -2.72 13.32 1.44
N HIS A 100 -2.07 13.97 2.42
CA HIS A 100 -1.08 13.34 3.29
C HIS A 100 -0.07 12.50 2.47
N SER A 101 0.16 11.25 2.84
CA SER A 101 1.19 10.39 2.23
C SER A 101 0.89 9.94 0.79
N VAL A 102 -0.27 10.26 0.19
CA VAL A 102 -0.46 10.15 -1.26
C VAL A 102 0.58 11.02 -2.01
N THR A 103 1.02 12.10 -1.38
CA THR A 103 2.14 12.95 -1.87
C THR A 103 3.38 12.13 -2.24
N LYS A 104 3.68 11.07 -1.50
CA LYS A 104 4.84 10.19 -1.76
C LYS A 104 4.78 9.54 -3.14
N SER A 105 3.60 9.08 -3.54
CA SER A 105 3.41 8.46 -4.86
C SER A 105 3.53 9.50 -5.99
N VAL A 106 3.10 10.73 -5.74
CA VAL A 106 3.32 11.86 -6.67
C VAL A 106 4.81 12.19 -6.76
N THR A 107 5.51 12.30 -5.63
CA THR A 107 6.97 12.53 -5.59
C THR A 107 7.72 11.43 -6.34
N SER A 108 7.31 10.16 -6.17
CA SER A 108 7.88 9.03 -6.94
C SER A 108 7.69 9.20 -8.44
N ALA A 109 6.48 9.60 -8.89
CA ALA A 109 6.25 9.86 -10.32
C ALA A 109 7.21 10.93 -10.87
N LEU A 110 7.44 12.00 -10.09
CA LEU A 110 8.36 13.07 -10.48
C LEU A 110 9.81 12.61 -10.56
N ILE A 111 10.25 11.69 -9.68
CA ILE A 111 11.56 11.05 -9.78
C ILE A 111 11.67 10.23 -11.08
N GLY A 112 10.62 9.46 -11.43
CA GLY A 112 10.59 8.72 -12.69
C GLY A 112 10.66 9.63 -13.91
N ILE A 113 9.97 10.76 -13.90
CA ILE A 113 10.03 11.78 -14.96
C ILE A 113 11.43 12.41 -15.02
N ALA A 114 12.05 12.68 -13.87
CA ALA A 114 13.39 13.27 -13.82
C ALA A 114 14.47 12.33 -14.36
N LEU A 115 14.35 11.02 -14.13
CA LEU A 115 15.21 9.98 -14.71
C LEU A 115 15.04 9.93 -16.23
N ASP A 116 13.81 9.91 -16.73
CA ASP A 116 13.52 9.89 -18.17
C ASP A 116 14.08 11.11 -18.91
N LYS A 117 14.04 12.27 -18.25
CA LYS A 117 14.56 13.54 -18.79
C LYS A 117 16.07 13.73 -18.57
N GLY A 118 16.77 12.77 -17.95
CA GLY A 118 18.19 12.83 -17.70
C GLY A 118 18.64 13.83 -16.62
N TYR A 119 17.74 14.25 -15.74
CA TYR A 119 18.09 15.04 -14.54
C TYR A 119 18.66 14.17 -13.41
N LEU A 120 18.37 12.88 -13.46
CA LEU A 120 18.93 11.84 -12.60
C LEU A 120 19.41 10.70 -13.49
N ASP A 121 20.51 10.03 -13.10
CA ASP A 121 21.13 8.99 -13.93
C ASP A 121 20.48 7.61 -13.68
N SER A 122 20.28 7.26 -12.42
CA SER A 122 19.68 5.97 -12.03
C SER A 122 19.19 5.99 -10.58
N VAL A 123 18.40 4.97 -10.21
CA VAL A 123 17.98 4.74 -8.81
C VAL A 123 19.13 4.27 -7.91
N ASP A 124 20.29 3.94 -8.47
CA ASP A 124 21.47 3.50 -7.73
C ASP A 124 22.40 4.64 -7.32
N GLN A 125 22.12 5.88 -7.78
CA GLN A 125 22.85 7.07 -7.34
C GLN A 125 22.80 7.20 -5.81
N LYS A 126 23.96 7.51 -5.22
CA LYS A 126 24.10 7.56 -3.76
C LYS A 126 23.44 8.81 -3.19
N LEU A 127 22.73 8.63 -2.07
CA LEU A 127 22.10 9.73 -1.35
C LEU A 127 23.08 10.87 -1.06
N ILE A 128 24.27 10.52 -0.58
CA ILE A 128 25.25 11.51 -0.10
C ILE A 128 25.81 12.40 -1.22
N ASP A 129 25.76 11.92 -2.48
CA ASP A 129 26.23 12.70 -3.64
C ASP A 129 25.35 13.94 -3.88
N PHE A 130 24.08 13.90 -3.45
CA PHE A 130 23.15 15.02 -3.52
C PHE A 130 23.28 16.00 -2.33
N PHE A 131 24.01 15.59 -1.29
CA PHE A 131 24.17 16.34 -0.04
C PHE A 131 25.65 16.39 0.40
N PRO A 132 26.57 16.87 -0.48
CA PRO A 132 28.00 16.93 -0.15
C PRO A 132 28.26 17.83 1.08
N GLU A 133 27.40 18.80 1.34
CA GLU A 133 27.46 19.67 2.51
C GLU A 133 27.31 18.96 3.84
N TYR A 134 26.70 17.76 3.84
CA TYR A 134 26.55 16.91 5.02
C TYR A 134 27.45 15.68 5.01
N ALA A 135 28.30 15.52 4.00
CA ALA A 135 29.18 14.36 3.84
C ALA A 135 30.39 14.35 4.79
N SER A 136 30.65 15.48 5.46
CA SER A 136 31.74 15.63 6.42
C SER A 136 31.28 15.43 7.86
N GLY A 137 32.15 14.88 8.74
CA GLY A 137 31.88 14.64 10.15
C GLY A 137 31.73 13.15 10.49
N ASP A 138 31.24 12.87 11.71
CA ASP A 138 31.08 11.50 12.25
C ASP A 138 29.80 10.81 11.75
N LEU A 139 29.57 10.80 10.43
CA LEU A 139 28.46 10.06 9.85
C LEU A 139 28.73 8.56 9.92
N ASP A 140 27.68 7.79 10.20
CA ASP A 140 27.72 6.33 10.06
C ASP A 140 28.21 5.96 8.64
N PRO A 141 29.31 5.18 8.49
CA PRO A 141 29.88 4.85 7.17
C PRO A 141 28.88 4.21 6.21
N ARG A 142 27.85 3.51 6.75
CA ARG A 142 26.81 2.85 5.97
C ARG A 142 25.90 3.84 5.22
N ILE A 143 25.88 5.12 5.61
CA ILE A 143 25.12 6.17 4.90
C ILE A 143 25.60 6.31 3.45
N LYS A 144 26.89 6.06 3.18
CA LYS A 144 27.45 6.06 1.84
C LYS A 144 26.91 4.95 0.93
N GLU A 145 26.30 3.91 1.53
CA GLU A 145 25.68 2.83 0.78
C GLU A 145 24.22 3.13 0.40
N ILE A 146 23.59 4.12 1.05
CA ILE A 146 22.21 4.49 0.75
C ILE A 146 22.14 5.08 -0.66
N ASN A 147 21.20 4.57 -1.46
CA ASN A 147 20.91 5.08 -2.80
C ASN A 147 19.41 5.46 -2.93
N LEU A 148 19.01 6.01 -4.07
CA LEU A 148 17.63 6.42 -4.33
C LEU A 148 16.65 5.24 -4.22
N LYS A 149 17.06 4.03 -4.64
CA LYS A 149 16.22 2.83 -4.52
C LYS A 149 15.89 2.52 -3.06
N HIS A 150 16.85 2.61 -2.15
CA HIS A 150 16.63 2.39 -0.72
C HIS A 150 15.64 3.41 -0.13
N ILE A 151 15.67 4.65 -0.61
CA ILE A 151 14.72 5.70 -0.21
C ILE A 151 13.31 5.41 -0.77
N LEU A 152 13.23 5.09 -2.06
CA LEU A 152 11.99 4.78 -2.76
C LEU A 152 11.27 3.57 -2.17
N THR A 153 12.03 2.56 -1.73
CA THR A 153 11.50 1.32 -1.13
C THR A 153 11.34 1.40 0.39
N MET A 154 11.61 2.55 1.03
CA MET A 154 11.54 2.68 2.49
C MET A 154 12.50 1.74 3.26
N SER A 155 13.67 1.46 2.68
CA SER A 155 14.66 0.53 3.24
C SER A 155 16.02 1.17 3.52
N ALA A 156 16.08 2.49 3.71
CA ALA A 156 17.34 3.20 3.96
C ALA A 156 18.02 2.86 5.29
N GLY A 157 17.34 2.22 6.22
CA GLY A 157 17.91 1.71 7.48
C GLY A 157 17.93 2.69 8.65
N PHE A 158 17.48 3.93 8.48
CA PHE A 158 17.44 4.93 9.57
C PHE A 158 16.50 4.53 10.71
N ARG A 159 16.89 4.89 11.96
CA ARG A 159 16.00 4.81 13.11
C ARG A 159 14.87 5.84 12.97
N TRP A 160 13.68 5.35 12.67
CA TRP A 160 12.54 6.22 12.42
C TRP A 160 11.22 5.62 12.87
N ASN A 161 10.31 6.49 13.29
CA ASN A 161 8.90 6.15 13.51
C ASN A 161 8.05 7.40 13.27
N ASP A 162 7.21 7.37 12.24
CA ASP A 162 6.29 8.48 11.90
C ASP A 162 5.30 8.85 13.02
N ARG A 163 5.17 8.01 14.05
CA ARG A 163 4.32 8.26 15.23
C ARG A 163 5.12 8.48 16.51
N GLY A 164 6.44 8.42 16.42
CA GLY A 164 7.35 8.58 17.55
C GLY A 164 7.84 10.02 17.76
N PRO A 165 8.57 10.27 18.86
CA PRO A 165 9.16 11.56 19.14
C PRO A 165 10.06 12.10 18.04
N VAL A 166 10.81 11.21 17.35
CA VAL A 166 11.72 11.58 16.26
C VAL A 166 11.01 12.34 15.13
N MET A 167 9.74 12.03 14.84
CA MET A 167 8.95 12.75 13.83
C MET A 167 8.69 14.21 14.27
N ARG A 168 8.40 14.42 15.56
CA ARG A 168 8.20 15.77 16.11
C ARG A 168 9.50 16.55 16.07
N ASP A 169 10.60 15.93 16.52
CA ASP A 169 11.92 16.58 16.60
C ASP A 169 12.41 16.98 15.20
N TRP A 170 12.22 16.10 14.20
CA TRP A 170 12.47 16.41 12.79
C TRP A 170 11.60 17.58 12.29
N TYR A 171 10.29 17.55 12.57
CA TYR A 171 9.33 18.56 12.09
C TYR A 171 9.62 19.96 12.67
N THR A 172 10.20 20.03 13.86
CA THR A 172 10.58 21.28 14.54
C THR A 172 12.03 21.71 14.30
N SER A 173 12.83 20.90 13.59
CA SER A 173 14.20 21.28 13.25
C SER A 173 14.22 22.31 12.12
N GLU A 174 15.30 23.09 12.04
CA GLU A 174 15.48 24.12 11.01
C GLU A 174 15.91 23.50 9.66
N ASP A 175 16.60 22.36 9.69
CA ASP A 175 17.15 21.68 8.52
C ASP A 175 16.72 20.19 8.53
N TRP A 176 15.67 19.91 7.77
CA TRP A 176 15.08 18.58 7.72
C TRP A 176 15.95 17.55 7.00
N ALA A 177 16.75 17.99 6.02
CA ALA A 177 17.66 17.11 5.30
C ALA A 177 18.83 16.70 6.20
N LYS A 178 19.47 17.67 6.85
CA LYS A 178 20.57 17.42 7.79
C LYS A 178 20.13 16.50 8.92
N PHE A 179 18.99 16.83 9.56
CA PHE A 179 18.43 15.99 10.62
C PHE A 179 18.27 14.54 10.17
N THR A 180 17.67 14.32 8.98
CA THR A 180 17.43 12.97 8.44
C THR A 180 18.72 12.22 8.18
N ILE A 181 19.72 12.86 7.54
CA ILE A 181 21.01 12.24 7.17
C ILE A 181 21.84 11.91 8.41
N GLN A 182 21.68 12.66 9.50
CA GLN A 182 22.37 12.45 10.78
C GLN A 182 21.68 11.42 11.68
N LEU A 183 20.53 10.86 11.31
CA LEU A 183 19.88 9.80 12.09
C LEU A 183 20.74 8.53 12.13
N PRO A 184 20.79 7.83 13.28
CA PRO A 184 21.50 6.57 13.36
C PRO A 184 20.84 5.50 12.49
N LEU A 185 21.64 4.64 11.87
CA LEU A 185 21.18 3.45 11.17
C LEU A 185 21.01 2.29 12.13
N VAL A 186 19.87 1.60 12.04
CA VAL A 186 19.51 0.43 12.86
C VAL A 186 19.50 -0.88 12.06
N THR A 187 19.52 -0.79 10.72
CA THR A 187 19.69 -1.93 9.80
C THR A 187 20.62 -1.51 8.66
N MET A 188 21.12 -2.48 7.90
CA MET A 188 21.79 -2.17 6.64
C MET A 188 20.80 -1.58 5.63
N PRO A 189 21.24 -0.64 4.77
CA PRO A 189 20.42 -0.18 3.65
C PRO A 189 20.00 -1.35 2.74
N GLY A 190 18.71 -1.41 2.43
CA GLY A 190 18.11 -2.48 1.64
C GLY A 190 17.51 -3.65 2.42
N ASP A 191 17.91 -3.89 3.67
CA ASP A 191 17.52 -5.09 4.40
C ASP A 191 16.05 -5.10 4.86
N LYS A 192 15.59 -3.98 5.42
CA LYS A 192 14.28 -3.94 6.08
C LYS A 192 13.47 -2.72 5.67
N PHE A 193 12.20 -2.98 5.45
CA PHE A 193 11.23 -1.91 5.30
C PHE A 193 11.03 -1.17 6.64
N ASN A 194 11.19 0.15 6.61
CA ASN A 194 10.81 1.04 7.69
C ASN A 194 10.16 2.31 7.13
N TYR A 195 8.83 2.40 7.25
CA TYR A 195 8.09 3.54 6.72
C TYR A 195 8.60 4.85 7.34
N ASN A 196 9.09 5.76 6.48
CA ASN A 196 9.83 6.93 6.90
C ASN A 196 9.47 8.14 6.02
N SER A 197 8.78 9.12 6.60
CA SER A 197 8.39 10.34 5.87
C SER A 197 9.55 11.29 5.63
N SER A 198 10.60 11.26 6.47
CA SER A 198 11.74 12.15 6.31
C SER A 198 12.59 11.79 5.07
N ILE A 199 12.78 10.48 4.79
CA ILE A 199 13.51 10.08 3.58
C ILE A 199 12.72 10.38 2.31
N SER A 200 11.39 10.29 2.35
CA SER A 200 10.57 10.72 1.19
C SER A 200 10.69 12.20 0.91
N HIS A 201 10.93 13.01 1.95
CA HIS A 201 11.19 14.43 1.78
C HIS A 201 12.53 14.69 1.08
N LEU A 202 13.56 13.88 1.36
CA LEU A 202 14.84 13.97 0.64
C LEU A 202 14.68 13.82 -0.88
N LEU A 203 13.73 12.99 -1.36
CA LEU A 203 13.45 12.87 -2.80
C LEU A 203 13.01 14.20 -3.42
N SER A 204 12.22 15.00 -2.71
CA SER A 204 11.80 16.32 -3.18
C SER A 204 12.96 17.31 -3.24
N ILE A 205 13.85 17.28 -2.25
CA ILE A 205 15.06 18.13 -2.24
C ILE A 205 16.01 17.71 -3.37
N ILE A 206 16.23 16.40 -3.55
CA ILE A 206 17.04 15.84 -4.63
C ILE A 206 16.49 16.29 -5.99
N LEU A 207 15.17 16.19 -6.18
CA LEU A 207 14.52 16.65 -7.40
C LEU A 207 14.77 18.14 -7.66
N ALA A 208 14.57 18.99 -6.65
CA ALA A 208 14.80 20.42 -6.78
C ALA A 208 16.26 20.78 -7.09
N LYS A 209 17.22 20.11 -6.43
CA LYS A 209 18.66 20.30 -6.69
C LYS A 209 19.04 19.84 -8.10
N SER A 210 18.54 18.69 -8.56
CA SER A 210 18.90 18.11 -9.86
C SER A 210 18.25 18.87 -11.03
N THR A 211 17.01 19.30 -10.89
CA THR A 211 16.28 20.04 -11.93
C THR A 211 16.52 21.55 -11.89
N LYS A 212 17.08 22.08 -10.80
CA LYS A 212 17.26 23.51 -10.51
C LYS A 212 15.96 24.31 -10.57
N THR A 213 14.83 23.65 -10.28
CA THR A 213 13.49 24.24 -10.19
C THR A 213 12.81 23.73 -8.92
N SER A 214 11.80 24.47 -8.43
CA SER A 214 11.02 23.95 -7.29
C SER A 214 10.32 22.64 -7.67
N THR A 215 10.15 21.73 -6.71
CA THR A 215 9.40 20.49 -6.95
C THR A 215 7.97 20.76 -7.43
N LEU A 216 7.34 21.86 -6.96
CA LEU A 216 6.00 22.25 -7.41
C LEU A 216 6.00 22.70 -8.88
N ASP A 217 6.97 23.53 -9.29
CA ASP A 217 7.03 24.00 -10.67
C ASP A 217 7.37 22.87 -11.64
N PHE A 218 8.30 21.98 -11.24
CA PHE A 218 8.58 20.77 -12.00
C PHE A 218 7.33 19.88 -12.13
N ALA A 219 6.57 19.71 -11.03
CA ALA A 219 5.33 18.94 -11.03
C ALA A 219 4.25 19.57 -11.92
N LYS A 220 4.07 20.90 -11.84
CA LYS A 220 3.13 21.60 -12.70
C LYS A 220 3.45 21.36 -14.17
N GLN A 221 4.66 21.65 -14.59
CA GLN A 221 5.07 21.56 -15.99
C GLN A 221 5.02 20.12 -16.53
N ASN A 222 5.43 19.12 -15.75
CA ASN A 222 5.69 17.78 -16.27
C ASN A 222 4.62 16.75 -15.89
N LEU A 223 3.71 17.07 -14.97
CA LEU A 223 2.69 16.14 -14.51
C LEU A 223 1.30 16.79 -14.44
N PHE A 224 1.14 17.92 -13.73
CA PHE A 224 -0.19 18.45 -13.42
C PHE A 224 -0.87 19.08 -14.63
N GLU A 225 -0.20 19.97 -15.32
CA GLU A 225 -0.75 20.65 -16.52
C GLU A 225 -1.12 19.67 -17.64
N PRO A 226 -0.26 18.67 -18.00
CA PRO A 226 -0.63 17.64 -18.97
C PRO A 226 -1.90 16.87 -18.62
N LEU A 227 -2.15 16.63 -17.32
CA LEU A 227 -3.34 15.94 -16.82
C LEU A 227 -4.54 16.88 -16.61
N GLY A 228 -4.36 18.19 -16.74
CA GLY A 228 -5.36 19.18 -16.35
C GLY A 228 -5.68 19.13 -14.84
N ILE A 229 -4.68 18.85 -14.02
CA ILE A 229 -4.77 18.87 -12.56
C ILE A 229 -4.50 20.29 -12.07
N GLN A 230 -5.43 20.82 -11.28
CA GLN A 230 -5.26 22.10 -10.61
C GLN A 230 -4.91 21.87 -9.13
N SER A 231 -3.61 21.65 -8.84
CA SER A 231 -3.17 21.48 -7.46
C SER A 231 -3.46 22.76 -6.66
N GLY A 232 -4.09 22.59 -5.49
CA GLY A 232 -4.42 23.73 -4.64
C GLY A 232 -3.20 24.33 -3.95
N PHE A 233 -2.31 23.49 -3.44
CA PHE A 233 -1.10 23.91 -2.72
C PHE A 233 -0.16 22.72 -2.49
N TRP A 234 1.10 23.01 -2.18
CA TRP A 234 2.06 22.04 -1.69
C TRP A 234 2.91 22.69 -0.60
N ARG A 235 2.80 22.17 0.64
CA ARG A 235 3.49 22.73 1.79
C ARG A 235 5.01 22.61 1.66
N GLN A 236 5.73 23.53 2.28
CA GLN A 236 7.19 23.59 2.28
C GLN A 236 7.75 23.29 3.68
N ASP A 237 9.01 22.88 3.71
CA ASP A 237 9.84 22.82 4.90
C ASP A 237 10.37 24.23 5.28
N PRO A 238 11.12 24.38 6.38
CA PRO A 238 11.70 25.66 6.77
C PRO A 238 12.68 26.26 5.75
N GLN A 239 13.27 25.42 4.88
CA GLN A 239 14.23 25.86 3.85
C GLN A 239 13.56 26.17 2.49
N GLY A 240 12.23 26.03 2.39
CA GLY A 240 11.46 26.35 1.20
C GLY A 240 11.29 25.19 0.20
N TYR A 241 11.77 23.97 0.50
CA TYR A 241 11.52 22.80 -0.34
C TYR A 241 10.11 22.24 -0.10
N GLN A 242 9.41 21.85 -1.16
CA GLN A 242 8.13 21.15 -1.02
C GLN A 242 8.31 19.85 -0.25
N ILE A 243 7.37 19.56 0.66
CA ILE A 243 7.47 18.38 1.52
C ILE A 243 7.17 17.10 0.70
N GLY A 244 8.17 16.33 0.35
CA GLY A 244 8.03 15.14 -0.50
C GLY A 244 7.24 13.98 0.12
N GLY A 245 7.09 13.97 1.44
CA GLY A 245 6.41 12.90 2.18
C GLY A 245 4.93 13.14 2.44
N PHE A 246 4.46 14.41 2.40
CA PHE A 246 3.07 14.83 2.67
C PHE A 246 2.88 16.32 2.32
N GLY A 247 1.67 16.83 2.47
CA GLY A 247 1.41 18.27 2.38
C GLY A 247 0.93 18.77 1.02
N LEU A 248 0.78 17.89 0.03
CA LEU A 248 0.13 18.21 -1.24
C LEU A 248 -1.39 18.29 -1.04
N GLY A 249 -2.05 19.22 -1.72
CA GLY A 249 -3.50 19.39 -1.78
C GLY A 249 -4.04 18.99 -3.16
N PHE A 250 -4.99 18.06 -3.20
CA PHE A 250 -5.70 17.63 -4.42
C PHE A 250 -7.21 17.59 -4.18
N SER A 251 -7.98 17.80 -5.26
CA SER A 251 -9.39 17.42 -5.30
C SER A 251 -9.55 15.90 -5.47
N ALA A 252 -10.74 15.37 -5.20
CA ALA A 252 -11.02 13.96 -5.45
C ALA A 252 -10.90 13.59 -6.94
N ARG A 253 -11.29 14.50 -7.84
CA ARG A 253 -11.17 14.33 -9.28
C ARG A 253 -9.71 14.33 -9.74
N ASP A 254 -8.84 15.14 -9.13
CA ASP A 254 -7.40 15.14 -9.43
C ASP A 254 -6.72 13.84 -8.96
N LEU A 255 -7.12 13.32 -7.79
CA LEU A 255 -6.67 12.00 -7.34
C LEU A 255 -7.04 10.91 -8.34
N ALA A 256 -8.28 10.95 -8.86
CA ALA A 256 -8.74 10.00 -9.86
C ALA A 256 -7.95 10.13 -11.18
N LYS A 257 -7.61 11.36 -11.64
CA LYS A 257 -6.76 11.58 -12.82
C LYS A 257 -5.37 10.98 -12.64
N PHE A 258 -4.74 11.20 -11.49
CA PHE A 258 -3.42 10.63 -11.20
C PHE A 258 -3.46 9.08 -11.14
N GLY A 259 -4.51 8.50 -10.53
CA GLY A 259 -4.73 7.05 -10.58
C GLY A 259 -4.96 6.53 -11.98
N PHE A 260 -5.69 7.27 -12.81
CA PHE A 260 -5.97 6.90 -14.20
C PHE A 260 -4.73 6.98 -15.10
N LEU A 261 -3.82 7.92 -14.85
CA LEU A 261 -2.50 7.94 -15.48
C LEU A 261 -1.74 6.62 -15.23
N TYR A 262 -1.68 6.18 -13.98
CA TYR A 262 -1.02 4.93 -13.60
C TYR A 262 -1.72 3.69 -14.14
N LEU A 263 -3.06 3.70 -14.22
CA LEU A 263 -3.85 2.64 -14.87
C LEU A 263 -3.51 2.50 -16.37
N ASN A 264 -3.07 3.58 -17.01
CA ASN A 264 -2.68 3.61 -18.41
C ASN A 264 -1.15 3.59 -18.59
N ASN A 265 -0.41 2.97 -17.66
CA ASN A 265 1.03 2.81 -17.73
C ASN A 265 1.81 4.12 -17.93
N GLY A 266 1.29 5.22 -17.37
CA GLY A 266 1.91 6.54 -17.47
C GLY A 266 1.61 7.30 -18.76
N TYR A 267 0.79 6.72 -19.64
CA TYR A 267 0.37 7.35 -20.88
C TYR A 267 -0.89 8.20 -20.70
N TRP A 268 -0.92 9.37 -21.32
CA TRP A 268 -2.04 10.30 -21.28
C TRP A 268 -2.17 11.10 -22.58
N ASN A 269 -3.31 11.00 -23.23
CA ASN A 269 -3.69 11.78 -24.40
C ASN A 269 -2.59 11.92 -25.49
N GLY A 270 -2.00 10.80 -25.90
CA GLY A 270 -0.96 10.79 -26.92
C GLY A 270 0.47 10.96 -26.41
N GLN A 271 0.67 11.14 -25.13
CA GLN A 271 1.98 11.42 -24.53
C GLN A 271 2.34 10.43 -23.41
N SER A 272 3.59 10.03 -23.33
CA SER A 272 4.15 9.37 -22.14
C SER A 272 4.49 10.46 -21.12
N ILE A 273 3.72 10.53 -20.04
CA ILE A 273 3.92 11.50 -18.95
C ILE A 273 4.84 10.93 -17.88
N VAL A 274 4.60 9.68 -17.49
CA VAL A 274 5.48 8.90 -16.61
C VAL A 274 5.94 7.69 -17.42
N PRO A 275 7.24 7.37 -17.49
CA PRO A 275 7.72 6.22 -18.25
C PRO A 275 7.01 4.93 -17.84
N GLU A 276 6.59 4.12 -18.80
CA GLU A 276 5.90 2.85 -18.54
C GLU A 276 6.73 1.94 -17.62
N GLN A 277 8.03 1.86 -17.88
CA GLN A 277 8.94 1.07 -17.04
C GLN A 277 8.95 1.57 -15.59
N TRP A 278 8.86 2.90 -15.37
CA TRP A 278 8.76 3.45 -14.03
C TRP A 278 7.43 3.10 -13.35
N VAL A 279 6.32 3.20 -14.08
CA VAL A 279 5.00 2.79 -13.55
C VAL A 279 5.07 1.34 -13.11
N LYS A 280 5.59 0.44 -13.93
CA LYS A 280 5.76 -0.97 -13.60
C LYS A 280 6.63 -1.17 -12.36
N GLN A 281 7.84 -0.63 -12.34
CA GLN A 281 8.77 -0.78 -11.21
C GLN A 281 8.22 -0.18 -9.91
N SER A 282 7.55 0.96 -9.99
CA SER A 282 7.01 1.65 -8.82
C SER A 282 5.79 0.97 -8.22
N THR A 283 5.03 0.22 -8.99
CA THR A 283 3.78 -0.43 -8.57
C THR A 283 3.90 -1.94 -8.36
N GLU A 284 5.04 -2.54 -8.69
CA GLU A 284 5.39 -3.91 -8.33
C GLU A 284 6.00 -3.97 -6.92
N GLN A 285 5.87 -5.11 -6.27
CA GLN A 285 6.47 -5.32 -4.96
C GLN A 285 7.99 -5.40 -5.07
N GLN A 286 8.69 -4.40 -4.55
CA GLN A 286 10.15 -4.37 -4.41
C GLN A 286 10.60 -4.91 -3.05
N ILE A 287 9.79 -4.72 -2.01
CA ILE A 287 10.07 -5.20 -0.66
C ILE A 287 8.76 -5.61 0.03
N GLN A 288 8.86 -6.57 0.96
CA GLN A 288 7.73 -6.86 1.84
C GLN A 288 7.66 -5.78 2.92
N ALA A 289 6.57 -5.02 2.95
CA ALA A 289 6.44 -3.86 3.83
C ALA A 289 5.92 -4.22 5.21
N VAL A 290 4.71 -4.74 5.29
CA VAL A 290 4.02 -5.00 6.55
C VAL A 290 3.29 -6.33 6.47
N ARG A 291 3.53 -7.18 7.46
CA ARG A 291 2.66 -8.31 7.75
C ARG A 291 1.71 -7.89 8.85
N HIS A 292 0.56 -7.36 8.47
CA HIS A 292 -0.42 -6.97 9.48
C HIS A 292 -1.20 -8.20 9.94
N PRO A 293 -1.30 -8.47 11.26
CA PRO A 293 -1.92 -9.70 11.77
C PRO A 293 -3.36 -9.89 11.32
N PHE A 294 -4.12 -8.80 11.14
CA PHE A 294 -5.54 -8.84 10.78
C PHE A 294 -5.84 -8.49 9.32
N TYR A 295 -4.90 -7.91 8.58
CA TYR A 295 -5.14 -7.38 7.23
C TYR A 295 -4.21 -7.99 6.18
N GLY A 296 -3.43 -8.99 6.57
CA GLY A 296 -2.51 -9.70 5.70
C GLY A 296 -1.25 -8.91 5.34
N THR A 297 -0.53 -9.44 4.38
CA THR A 297 0.75 -8.87 3.93
C THR A 297 0.53 -7.75 2.94
N PHE A 298 1.29 -6.67 3.10
CA PHE A 298 1.42 -5.60 2.12
C PHE A 298 2.82 -5.65 1.53
N GLY A 299 2.92 -5.56 0.21
CA GLY A 299 4.13 -5.23 -0.49
C GLY A 299 4.31 -3.72 -0.62
N TYR A 300 5.51 -3.29 -0.97
CA TYR A 300 5.83 -1.89 -1.26
C TYR A 300 6.72 -1.80 -2.50
N GLY A 301 6.35 -0.92 -3.41
CA GLY A 301 7.14 -0.58 -4.58
C GLY A 301 7.93 0.72 -4.34
N TYR A 302 8.01 1.59 -5.35
CA TYR A 302 8.61 2.91 -5.20
C TYR A 302 7.55 3.92 -4.76
N GLN A 303 7.34 4.01 -3.44
CA GLN A 303 6.35 4.87 -2.77
C GLN A 303 4.88 4.49 -3.08
N TRP A 304 4.63 3.25 -3.49
CA TRP A 304 3.32 2.66 -3.69
C TRP A 304 3.14 1.41 -2.84
N TRP A 305 1.98 1.26 -2.23
CA TRP A 305 1.57 0.04 -1.53
C TRP A 305 1.01 -0.96 -2.52
N VAL A 306 1.37 -2.23 -2.36
CA VAL A 306 0.91 -3.34 -3.20
C VAL A 306 0.08 -4.31 -2.38
N LYS A 307 -1.15 -4.58 -2.80
CA LYS A 307 -2.05 -5.53 -2.15
C LYS A 307 -3.22 -5.85 -3.07
N GLN A 308 -3.67 -7.10 -3.08
CA GLN A 308 -4.84 -7.52 -3.84
C GLN A 308 -6.14 -6.85 -3.36
N VAL A 309 -7.06 -6.65 -4.29
CA VAL A 309 -8.44 -6.21 -4.08
C VAL A 309 -9.38 -7.17 -4.81
N ASP A 310 -10.31 -7.79 -4.10
CA ASP A 310 -11.25 -8.82 -4.63
C ASP A 310 -10.53 -9.88 -5.49
N GLY A 311 -9.33 -10.32 -5.07
CA GLY A 311 -8.50 -11.32 -5.73
C GLY A 311 -7.72 -10.83 -6.93
N CYS A 312 -7.83 -9.55 -7.33
CA CYS A 312 -7.05 -8.95 -8.41
C CYS A 312 -5.82 -8.24 -7.88
N SER A 313 -4.75 -8.24 -8.67
CA SER A 313 -3.56 -7.45 -8.38
C SER A 313 -3.92 -5.96 -8.33
N SER A 314 -3.44 -5.27 -7.32
CA SER A 314 -3.68 -3.84 -7.17
C SER A 314 -2.53 -3.13 -6.49
N PHE A 315 -2.43 -1.84 -6.75
CA PHE A 315 -1.55 -0.94 -6.04
C PHE A 315 -2.30 0.30 -5.59
N ARG A 316 -1.77 0.93 -4.55
CA ARG A 316 -2.45 2.09 -3.96
C ARG A 316 -1.50 3.14 -3.43
N ALA A 317 -1.85 4.40 -3.65
CA ALA A 317 -1.36 5.50 -2.85
C ALA A 317 -2.24 5.62 -1.61
N TRP A 318 -1.59 5.72 -0.45
CA TRP A 318 -2.29 5.70 0.83
C TRP A 318 -1.82 6.84 1.73
N GLY A 319 -2.73 7.76 2.00
CA GLY A 319 -2.55 8.87 2.92
C GLY A 319 -3.30 8.65 4.24
N ARG A 320 -2.75 9.24 5.29
CA ARG A 320 -3.35 9.22 6.62
C ARG A 320 -4.82 9.64 6.56
N ARG A 321 -5.66 9.01 7.38
CA ARG A 321 -7.09 9.34 7.55
C ARG A 321 -7.97 9.08 6.34
N GLY A 322 -7.62 8.13 5.48
CA GLY A 322 -8.52 7.70 4.41
C GLY A 322 -8.37 8.47 3.09
N GLN A 323 -7.18 9.00 2.82
CA GLN A 323 -6.85 9.50 1.50
C GLN A 323 -6.34 8.33 0.65
N TYR A 324 -7.03 7.99 -0.42
CA TYR A 324 -6.66 6.83 -1.24
C TYR A 324 -6.77 7.08 -2.73
N ILE A 325 -5.84 6.49 -3.46
CA ILE A 325 -5.97 6.11 -4.85
C ILE A 325 -5.72 4.60 -4.90
N VAL A 326 -6.70 3.83 -5.36
CA VAL A 326 -6.54 2.38 -5.58
C VAL A 326 -6.72 2.10 -7.05
N VAL A 327 -5.75 1.43 -7.64
CA VAL A 327 -5.76 1.04 -9.05
C VAL A 327 -5.78 -0.46 -9.15
N VAL A 328 -6.73 -0.99 -9.91
CA VAL A 328 -6.89 -2.42 -10.19
C VAL A 328 -6.83 -2.63 -11.70
N PRO A 329 -5.63 -2.84 -12.27
CA PRO A 329 -5.42 -2.88 -13.73
C PRO A 329 -6.26 -3.95 -14.43
N GLU A 330 -6.34 -5.15 -13.89
CA GLU A 330 -7.15 -6.25 -14.44
C GLU A 330 -8.64 -5.88 -14.58
N LEU A 331 -9.13 -4.97 -13.75
CA LEU A 331 -10.51 -4.50 -13.79
C LEU A 331 -10.66 -3.18 -14.53
N ASP A 332 -9.59 -2.58 -15.05
CA ASP A 332 -9.63 -1.23 -15.61
C ASP A 332 -10.35 -0.23 -14.69
N LEU A 333 -9.94 -0.26 -13.41
CA LEU A 333 -10.66 0.37 -12.31
C LEU A 333 -9.74 1.29 -11.50
N VAL A 334 -10.22 2.50 -11.24
CA VAL A 334 -9.61 3.41 -10.24
C VAL A 334 -10.65 3.78 -9.19
N ILE A 335 -10.25 3.74 -7.93
CA ILE A 335 -11.06 4.19 -6.80
C ILE A 335 -10.30 5.33 -6.12
N ALA A 336 -10.91 6.50 -6.02
CA ALA A 336 -10.36 7.64 -5.31
C ALA A 336 -11.26 7.98 -4.11
N VAL A 337 -10.63 8.16 -2.95
CA VAL A 337 -11.31 8.52 -1.71
C VAL A 337 -10.58 9.69 -1.05
N THR A 338 -11.34 10.69 -0.64
CA THR A 338 -10.85 11.75 0.25
C THR A 338 -11.61 11.70 1.56
N SER A 339 -10.98 12.17 2.65
CA SER A 339 -11.56 12.19 3.98
C SER A 339 -11.09 13.42 4.75
N ASN A 340 -11.74 13.70 5.87
CA ASN A 340 -11.40 14.83 6.72
C ASN A 340 -9.99 14.69 7.31
N PRO A 341 -9.06 15.59 6.98
CA PRO A 341 -7.70 15.55 7.50
C PRO A 341 -7.57 16.08 8.93
N GLY A 342 -8.61 16.72 9.48
CA GLY A 342 -8.55 17.52 10.71
C GLY A 342 -9.03 16.86 12.00
N LEU A 343 -9.77 15.74 11.95
CA LEU A 343 -10.33 15.13 13.15
C LEU A 343 -9.30 14.33 13.96
N PRO A 344 -9.40 14.36 15.34
CA PRO A 344 -8.46 13.67 16.21
C PRO A 344 -8.67 12.17 16.20
N HIS A 345 -8.36 11.38 15.35
CA HIS A 345 -8.51 9.93 15.24
C HIS A 345 -9.86 9.39 14.76
N PRO A 346 -10.00 9.22 13.47
CA PRO A 346 -10.75 8.08 13.00
C PRO A 346 -9.88 6.81 13.11
N PRO A 347 -10.50 5.68 13.12
CA PRO A 347 -9.86 4.40 12.99
C PRO A 347 -8.90 4.43 11.81
N THR A 348 -7.83 3.72 11.96
CA THR A 348 -6.81 3.57 10.96
C THR A 348 -7.45 3.20 9.62
N SER A 349 -6.88 3.67 8.55
CA SER A 349 -7.02 3.33 7.13
C SER A 349 -7.32 1.86 6.78
N ILE A 350 -7.22 0.99 7.69
CA ILE A 350 -7.57 -0.43 7.75
C ILE A 350 -9.04 -0.70 7.44
N HIS A 351 -9.91 0.20 7.87
CA HIS A 351 -11.34 0.08 7.67
C HIS A 351 -11.78 0.35 6.22
N TYR A 352 -10.90 0.88 5.38
CA TYR A 352 -11.18 1.14 3.96
C TYR A 352 -11.02 -0.09 3.06
N SER A 353 -10.30 -1.15 3.49
CA SER A 353 -10.10 -2.33 2.63
C SER A 353 -11.40 -2.98 2.17
N PRO A 354 -12.43 -3.18 3.03
CA PRO A 354 -13.71 -3.72 2.58
C PRO A 354 -14.41 -2.86 1.52
N LEU A 355 -14.27 -1.54 1.59
CA LEU A 355 -14.80 -0.63 0.58
C LEU A 355 -14.25 -0.94 -0.80
N PHE A 356 -12.94 -1.16 -0.90
CA PHE A 356 -12.30 -1.43 -2.19
C PHE A 356 -12.73 -2.78 -2.76
N ASP A 357 -12.88 -3.79 -1.89
CA ASP A 357 -13.40 -5.10 -2.28
C ASP A 357 -14.88 -5.02 -2.74
N LEU A 358 -15.72 -4.23 -2.06
CA LEU A 358 -17.12 -4.00 -2.45
C LEU A 358 -17.21 -3.31 -3.82
N VAL A 359 -16.40 -2.27 -4.06
CA VAL A 359 -16.37 -1.57 -5.35
C VAL A 359 -15.87 -2.52 -6.44
N ALA A 360 -14.79 -3.27 -6.23
CA ALA A 360 -14.29 -4.23 -7.21
C ALA A 360 -15.29 -5.37 -7.45
N ALA A 361 -16.03 -5.77 -6.41
CA ALA A 361 -17.08 -6.79 -6.51
C ALA A 361 -18.29 -6.34 -7.35
N SER A 362 -18.48 -5.05 -7.56
CA SER A 362 -19.53 -4.54 -8.45
C SER A 362 -19.21 -4.75 -9.94
N VAL A 363 -17.95 -4.99 -10.31
CA VAL A 363 -17.58 -5.32 -11.70
C VAL A 363 -18.14 -6.69 -12.09
N LYS A 364 -18.93 -6.74 -13.17
CA LYS A 364 -19.51 -7.97 -13.71
C LYS A 364 -18.42 -8.81 -14.37
N ARG A 365 -18.02 -9.90 -13.72
CA ARG A 365 -17.01 -10.85 -14.22
C ARG A 365 -17.31 -12.26 -13.72
N LYS A 366 -16.80 -13.26 -14.43
CA LYS A 366 -16.77 -14.63 -13.91
C LYS A 366 -15.81 -14.66 -12.73
N ARG A 367 -16.28 -15.02 -11.56
CA ARG A 367 -15.46 -15.27 -10.38
C ARG A 367 -15.37 -16.76 -10.14
N PRO A 368 -14.24 -17.28 -9.65
CA PRO A 368 -14.26 -18.61 -9.07
C PRO A 368 -15.31 -18.62 -7.94
N PRO A 369 -16.11 -19.67 -7.83
CA PRO A 369 -17.07 -19.76 -6.74
C PRO A 369 -16.33 -19.61 -5.41
N LYS A 370 -16.70 -18.64 -4.60
CA LYS A 370 -16.24 -18.61 -3.21
C LYS A 370 -16.82 -19.83 -2.52
N SER A 371 -15.96 -20.68 -1.98
CA SER A 371 -16.41 -21.73 -1.07
C SER A 371 -17.17 -21.04 0.07
N PRO A 372 -18.40 -21.47 0.38
CA PRO A 372 -19.13 -20.88 1.49
C PRO A 372 -18.30 -21.06 2.76
N LEU A 373 -18.23 -20.02 3.59
CA LEU A 373 -17.67 -20.14 4.93
C LEU A 373 -18.57 -21.11 5.72
N THR A 374 -18.06 -22.32 5.92
CA THR A 374 -18.75 -23.33 6.71
C THR A 374 -18.17 -23.27 8.13
N ALA A 375 -19.01 -22.89 9.09
CA ALA A 375 -18.66 -22.97 10.49
C ALA A 375 -18.51 -24.45 10.91
N VAL A 376 -17.44 -24.74 11.64
CA VAL A 376 -17.25 -26.07 12.24
C VAL A 376 -18.00 -26.14 13.58
N GLU A 377 -18.43 -27.36 13.94
CA GLU A 377 -18.99 -27.60 15.24
C GLU A 377 -17.87 -27.58 16.31
N LEU A 378 -18.10 -26.85 17.40
CA LEU A 378 -17.14 -26.66 18.47
C LEU A 378 -17.61 -27.38 19.75
N PRO A 379 -16.68 -27.93 20.55
CA PRO A 379 -16.98 -28.35 21.91
C PRO A 379 -17.64 -27.23 22.72
N ALA A 380 -18.49 -27.59 23.65
CA ALA A 380 -19.31 -26.64 24.40
C ALA A 380 -18.49 -25.57 25.14
N ASP A 381 -17.37 -25.96 25.74
CA ASP A 381 -16.46 -25.07 26.48
C ASP A 381 -15.73 -24.08 25.54
N VAL A 382 -15.24 -24.54 24.40
CA VAL A 382 -14.61 -23.69 23.37
C VAL A 382 -15.65 -22.73 22.78
N LYS A 383 -16.85 -23.23 22.49
CA LYS A 383 -17.94 -22.40 21.98
C LYS A 383 -18.32 -21.30 22.95
N ALA A 384 -18.41 -21.62 24.26
CA ALA A 384 -18.68 -20.64 25.31
C ALA A 384 -17.61 -19.55 25.37
N PHE A 385 -16.34 -19.93 25.28
CA PHE A 385 -15.22 -18.99 25.24
C PHE A 385 -15.29 -18.05 24.02
N ILE A 386 -15.55 -18.58 22.83
CA ILE A 386 -15.69 -17.75 21.61
C ILE A 386 -16.85 -16.77 21.72
N LEU A 387 -17.97 -17.20 22.30
CA LEU A 387 -19.13 -16.34 22.54
C LEU A 387 -18.83 -15.24 23.56
N ASP A 388 -18.13 -15.56 24.66
CA ASP A 388 -17.71 -14.58 25.68
C ASP A 388 -16.78 -13.52 25.08
N TYR A 389 -15.78 -13.95 24.28
CA TYR A 389 -14.91 -13.03 23.58
C TYR A 389 -15.65 -12.17 22.55
N ASP A 390 -16.56 -12.74 21.77
CA ASP A 390 -17.35 -12.02 20.77
C ASP A 390 -18.29 -11.00 21.43
N GLN A 391 -18.87 -11.36 22.57
CA GLN A 391 -19.72 -10.46 23.36
C GLN A 391 -18.91 -9.30 23.97
N ALA A 392 -17.72 -9.58 24.52
CA ALA A 392 -16.82 -8.53 25.03
C ALA A 392 -16.42 -7.57 23.90
N ARG A 393 -16.12 -8.11 22.71
CA ARG A 393 -15.81 -7.31 21.52
C ARG A 393 -16.99 -6.44 21.07
N PHE A 394 -18.19 -7.02 21.02
CA PHE A 394 -19.42 -6.31 20.65
C PHE A 394 -19.74 -5.17 21.66
N ASN A 395 -19.57 -5.44 22.95
CA ASN A 395 -19.75 -4.46 24.01
C ASN A 395 -18.60 -3.45 24.12
N LYS A 396 -17.55 -3.60 23.31
CA LYS A 396 -16.34 -2.76 23.32
C LYS A 396 -15.58 -2.80 24.67
N ASP A 397 -15.68 -3.93 25.36
CA ASP A 397 -15.05 -4.16 26.66
C ASP A 397 -13.61 -4.63 26.49
N VAL A 398 -12.69 -3.67 26.42
CA VAL A 398 -11.25 -3.91 26.25
C VAL A 398 -10.67 -4.68 27.43
N VAL A 399 -11.16 -4.42 28.65
CA VAL A 399 -10.66 -5.09 29.87
C VAL A 399 -10.99 -6.57 29.82
N LYS A 400 -12.25 -6.90 29.55
CA LYS A 400 -12.67 -8.29 29.40
C LYS A 400 -11.94 -9.00 28.27
N MET A 401 -11.76 -8.34 27.13
CA MET A 401 -10.99 -8.93 26.02
C MET A 401 -9.54 -9.19 26.39
N ALA A 402 -8.90 -8.30 27.16
CA ALA A 402 -7.52 -8.48 27.64
C ALA A 402 -7.39 -9.67 28.62
N GLU A 403 -8.40 -9.92 29.45
CA GLU A 403 -8.45 -11.09 30.34
C GLU A 403 -8.51 -12.42 29.57
N LEU A 404 -9.17 -12.41 28.40
CA LEU A 404 -9.31 -13.58 27.54
C LEU A 404 -8.10 -13.83 26.62
N ILE A 405 -7.05 -13.00 26.71
CA ILE A 405 -5.78 -13.14 25.99
C ILE A 405 -4.71 -13.61 26.99
N SER A 406 -3.98 -14.68 26.63
CA SER A 406 -2.85 -15.19 27.41
C SER A 406 -1.74 -14.14 27.56
N ASP A 407 -1.03 -14.14 28.69
CA ASP A 407 0.16 -13.30 28.86
C ASP A 407 1.30 -13.69 27.91
N GLN A 408 1.29 -14.94 27.43
CA GLN A 408 2.25 -15.48 26.46
C GLN A 408 1.77 -15.30 25.00
N PHE A 409 0.72 -14.53 24.77
CA PHE A 409 0.15 -14.34 23.44
C PHE A 409 1.17 -13.75 22.47
N ILE A 410 1.37 -14.44 21.34
CA ILE A 410 2.09 -13.94 20.15
C ILE A 410 1.31 -14.35 18.91
N TYR A 411 0.90 -13.38 18.12
CA TYR A 411 0.27 -13.61 16.82
C TYR A 411 0.97 -12.80 15.74
N ASN A 412 1.70 -13.48 14.84
CA ASN A 412 2.52 -12.82 13.81
C ASN A 412 3.37 -11.67 14.38
N GLY A 413 4.01 -11.90 15.54
CA GLY A 413 4.85 -10.94 16.24
C GLY A 413 4.12 -9.89 17.07
N VAL A 414 2.78 -9.88 17.09
CA VAL A 414 2.00 -9.02 17.98
C VAL A 414 1.89 -9.68 19.35
N THR A 415 2.43 -9.02 20.37
CA THR A 415 2.31 -9.44 21.77
C THR A 415 0.95 -9.07 22.36
N LYS A 416 0.60 -9.63 23.53
CA LYS A 416 -0.61 -9.24 24.28
C LYS A 416 -0.71 -7.74 24.48
N GLN A 417 0.38 -7.09 24.93
CA GLN A 417 0.37 -5.64 25.16
C GLN A 417 0.02 -4.87 23.87
N MET A 418 0.64 -5.21 22.74
CA MET A 418 0.37 -4.59 21.46
C MET A 418 -1.08 -4.85 21.00
N ALA A 419 -1.60 -6.08 21.23
CA ALA A 419 -2.97 -6.43 20.91
C ALA A 419 -3.98 -5.61 21.73
N VAL A 420 -3.75 -5.47 23.03
CA VAL A 420 -4.59 -4.67 23.93
C VAL A 420 -4.54 -3.18 23.57
N GLU A 421 -3.36 -2.64 23.26
CA GLU A 421 -3.25 -1.25 22.77
C GLU A 421 -4.01 -1.05 21.45
N PHE A 422 -3.94 -2.02 20.53
CA PHE A 422 -4.69 -1.98 19.30
C PHE A 422 -6.20 -2.00 19.56
N LEU A 423 -6.67 -2.92 20.43
CA LEU A 423 -8.08 -3.01 20.81
C LEU A 423 -8.56 -1.72 21.49
N SER A 424 -7.81 -1.18 22.43
CA SER A 424 -8.16 0.08 23.13
C SER A 424 -8.41 1.25 22.16
N ARG A 425 -7.63 1.31 21.09
CA ARG A 425 -7.73 2.39 20.09
C ARG A 425 -8.81 2.15 19.03
N ASN A 426 -9.10 0.87 18.71
CA ASN A 426 -9.90 0.52 17.54
C ASN A 426 -11.26 -0.10 17.88
N LEU A 427 -11.44 -0.64 19.07
CA LEU A 427 -12.68 -1.30 19.47
C LEU A 427 -13.92 -0.39 19.35
N PRO A 428 -13.87 0.93 19.69
CA PRO A 428 -15.00 1.83 19.49
C PRO A 428 -15.52 1.88 18.04
N TYR A 429 -14.66 1.52 17.09
CA TYR A 429 -14.90 1.59 15.65
C TYR A 429 -14.92 0.21 14.98
N MET A 430 -14.73 -0.87 15.74
CA MET A 430 -14.79 -2.23 15.17
C MET A 430 -16.20 -2.55 14.70
N SER A 431 -16.27 -3.20 13.55
CA SER A 431 -17.55 -3.62 12.98
C SER A 431 -18.23 -4.65 13.87
N GLU A 432 -19.57 -4.74 13.76
CA GLU A 432 -20.39 -5.76 14.40
C GLU A 432 -20.28 -7.14 13.72
N ALA A 433 -19.19 -7.38 13.00
CA ALA A 433 -18.96 -8.64 12.33
C ALA A 433 -18.91 -9.80 13.33
N LYS A 434 -19.58 -10.89 13.01
CA LYS A 434 -19.57 -12.12 13.82
C LYS A 434 -18.28 -12.89 13.60
N ILE A 435 -17.80 -13.55 14.66
CA ILE A 435 -16.71 -14.52 14.59
C ILE A 435 -17.26 -15.84 14.03
N ILE A 436 -16.57 -16.38 13.01
CA ILE A 436 -16.85 -17.70 12.43
C ILE A 436 -15.57 -18.52 12.51
N ILE A 437 -15.64 -19.69 13.13
CA ILE A 437 -14.55 -20.66 13.18
C ILE A 437 -14.75 -21.65 12.03
N THR A 438 -13.76 -21.75 11.16
CA THR A 438 -13.82 -22.60 9.95
C THR A 438 -12.91 -23.81 10.02
N LYS A 439 -12.00 -23.85 11.02
CA LYS A 439 -11.14 -24.98 11.31
C LYS A 439 -11.02 -25.14 12.81
N TYR A 440 -11.01 -26.38 13.26
CA TYR A 440 -10.82 -26.76 14.66
C TYR A 440 -10.01 -28.06 14.72
N GLU A 441 -8.89 -28.03 15.41
CA GLU A 441 -8.04 -29.19 15.70
C GLU A 441 -7.60 -29.09 17.14
N GLN A 442 -7.81 -30.14 17.95
CA GLN A 442 -7.41 -30.16 19.36
C GLN A 442 -6.31 -31.18 19.61
N GLU A 443 -5.25 -30.78 20.27
CA GLU A 443 -4.14 -31.62 20.72
C GLU A 443 -3.89 -31.35 22.22
N GLY A 444 -4.40 -32.24 23.09
CA GLY A 444 -4.28 -32.08 24.55
C GLY A 444 -4.98 -30.80 25.02
N ASN A 445 -4.20 -29.90 25.67
CA ASN A 445 -4.69 -28.61 26.19
C ASN A 445 -4.59 -27.46 25.18
N GLU A 446 -4.16 -27.73 23.96
CA GLU A 446 -4.11 -26.73 22.87
C GLU A 446 -5.21 -27.00 21.84
N VAL A 447 -5.78 -25.94 21.33
CA VAL A 447 -6.72 -25.95 20.20
C VAL A 447 -6.18 -25.04 19.12
N LYS A 448 -6.11 -25.53 17.89
CA LYS A 448 -5.75 -24.74 16.71
C LYS A 448 -7.00 -24.42 15.92
N ILE A 449 -7.21 -23.17 15.60
CA ILE A 449 -8.42 -22.67 14.91
C ILE A 449 -8.09 -21.68 13.82
N ASP A 450 -8.97 -21.63 12.81
CA ASP A 450 -9.02 -20.56 11.83
C ASP A 450 -10.25 -19.70 12.08
N VAL A 451 -10.01 -18.42 12.29
CA VAL A 451 -11.01 -17.42 12.66
C VAL A 451 -11.29 -16.49 11.50
N TRP A 452 -12.56 -16.30 11.20
CA TRP A 452 -13.06 -15.35 10.21
C TRP A 452 -13.98 -14.34 10.87
N LEU A 453 -14.01 -13.14 10.31
CA LEU A 453 -15.03 -12.14 10.61
C LEU A 453 -16.00 -12.03 9.44
N LYS A 454 -17.29 -11.99 9.75
CA LYS A 454 -18.36 -11.85 8.76
C LYS A 454 -19.41 -10.85 9.23
N ASP A 455 -19.72 -9.89 8.38
CA ASP A 455 -20.90 -9.04 8.52
C ASP A 455 -21.62 -8.92 7.16
N LYS A 456 -22.54 -7.97 7.04
CA LYS A 456 -23.26 -7.75 5.79
C LYS A 456 -22.40 -7.21 4.66
N TYR A 457 -21.22 -6.67 4.96
CA TYR A 457 -20.34 -6.02 3.99
C TYR A 457 -19.17 -6.89 3.56
N PHE A 458 -18.64 -7.75 4.45
CA PHE A 458 -17.44 -8.51 4.16
C PHE A 458 -17.37 -9.86 4.88
N GLU A 459 -16.57 -10.73 4.32
CA GLU A 459 -16.05 -11.95 4.94
C GLU A 459 -14.53 -11.92 4.80
N ALA A 460 -13.80 -11.93 5.92
CA ALA A 460 -12.36 -11.84 5.91
C ALA A 460 -11.70 -12.77 6.95
N PRO A 461 -10.55 -13.39 6.63
CA PRO A 461 -9.78 -14.10 7.63
C PRO A 461 -9.31 -13.10 8.69
N PHE A 462 -9.47 -13.48 9.96
CA PHE A 462 -9.11 -12.63 11.10
C PHE A 462 -7.87 -13.15 11.82
N MET A 463 -7.92 -14.39 12.31
CA MET A 463 -6.79 -15.04 13.00
C MET A 463 -6.68 -16.50 12.53
N THR A 464 -6.12 -16.72 11.33
CA THR A 464 -5.91 -18.06 10.80
C THR A 464 -4.70 -18.73 11.46
N GLY A 465 -4.83 -20.03 11.78
CA GLY A 465 -3.81 -20.80 12.48
C GLY A 465 -3.56 -20.33 13.92
N SER A 466 -4.53 -19.63 14.51
CA SER A 466 -4.43 -19.21 15.91
C SER A 466 -4.62 -20.40 16.85
N LYS A 467 -4.04 -20.29 18.04
CA LYS A 467 -4.19 -21.27 19.10
C LYS A 467 -4.96 -20.71 20.28
N LEU A 468 -5.73 -21.59 20.92
CA LEU A 468 -6.24 -21.39 22.27
C LEU A 468 -5.49 -22.34 23.20
N ILE A 469 -5.27 -21.92 24.45
CA ILE A 469 -4.73 -22.77 25.52
C ILE A 469 -5.61 -22.69 26.75
N LYS A 470 -5.58 -23.74 27.60
CA LYS A 470 -6.20 -23.70 28.93
C LYS A 470 -5.17 -23.20 29.95
N GLU A 471 -5.49 -22.07 30.59
CA GLU A 471 -4.80 -21.53 31.73
C GLU A 471 -5.75 -21.51 32.93
N ASN A 472 -5.43 -22.24 34.00
CA ASN A 472 -6.27 -22.40 35.21
C ASN A 472 -7.73 -22.83 34.83
N ASP A 473 -7.86 -23.85 33.96
CA ASP A 473 -9.11 -24.39 33.43
C ASP A 473 -9.95 -23.46 32.57
N HIS A 474 -9.43 -22.27 32.21
CA HIS A 474 -10.06 -21.32 31.32
C HIS A 474 -9.34 -21.23 30.01
N TRP A 475 -10.10 -21.22 28.90
CA TRP A 475 -9.57 -20.97 27.56
C TRP A 475 -9.08 -19.53 27.42
N LYS A 476 -7.94 -19.36 26.76
CA LYS A 476 -7.39 -18.06 26.40
C LYS A 476 -6.81 -18.07 24.98
N TRP A 477 -6.89 -16.93 24.31
CA TRP A 477 -6.17 -16.71 23.06
C TRP A 477 -4.67 -16.76 23.29
N PHE A 478 -3.98 -17.62 22.53
CA PHE A 478 -2.53 -17.82 22.63
C PHE A 478 -1.80 -17.29 21.38
N GLY A 479 -2.53 -17.08 20.28
CA GLY A 479 -1.98 -16.69 18.99
C GLY A 479 -1.36 -17.86 18.24
N ASN A 480 -0.57 -17.58 17.21
CA ASN A 480 0.10 -18.62 16.41
C ASN A 480 1.57 -18.84 16.81
N GLN A 481 2.05 -18.15 17.80
CA GLN A 481 3.42 -18.20 18.34
C GLN A 481 4.51 -17.94 17.29
N VAL A 482 4.17 -17.23 16.22
CA VAL A 482 5.14 -16.77 15.23
C VAL A 482 5.67 -15.41 15.68
N PRO A 483 6.96 -15.32 16.08
CA PRO A 483 7.56 -14.04 16.46
C PRO A 483 7.68 -13.13 15.24
N ASN A 484 7.92 -11.83 15.48
CA ASN A 484 8.39 -10.96 14.42
C ASN A 484 9.67 -11.55 13.85
N SER A 485 9.74 -11.74 12.56
CA SER A 485 11.02 -12.01 11.91
C SER A 485 11.97 -10.87 12.28
N PRO A 486 13.19 -11.18 12.72
CA PRO A 486 14.15 -10.21 13.20
C PRO A 486 14.47 -9.13 12.16
#